data_3df5aa3db567a4e6e51b081b74839910
#
_entry.id   3df5aa3db567a4e6e51b081b74839910
#
_cell.length_a   1.000
_cell.length_b   1.000
_cell.length_c   1.000
_cell.angle_alpha   90.00
_cell.angle_beta   90.00
_cell.angle_gamma   90.00
#
_symmetry.space_group_name_H-M   'P 1'
#
loop_
_entity.id
_entity.type
_entity.pdbx_description
1 polymer ?
#
loop_
_entity_poly.entity_id
_entity_poly.type
_entity_poly.pdbx_seq_one_letter_code
_entity_poly.pdbx_strand_id
1 'polypeptide(L)'
;MGGSNTPHHLNGGVPVTIIEAINYIDSIKPNNYSQNDKILWLSRLDGKVKEEIINTHESSEEVTFSGYDANTPHETELLIPHPYDELYPMWLEAQIDYANSEYTKYNNSMAMFNTAYSIYERYYNRAHMPNGTEFKFF
;
A
#
# COMPACT_ATOMS: atom_id res chain seq x y z
N MET A 1 -4.38 -10.50 -24.95
CA MET A 1 -4.09 -10.17 -24.64
C MET A 1 -3.75 -9.64 -24.18
N GLY A 2 -3.55 -9.54 -23.97
CA GLY A 2 -3.23 -9.18 -23.45
C GLY A 2 -2.61 -8.58 -23.14
N GLY A 3 -2.41 -8.24 -23.22
CA GLY A 3 -1.71 -7.60 -22.96
C GLY A 3 -1.10 -7.21 -22.03
N SER A 4 -0.69 -7.29 -21.79
CA SER A 4 -0.15 -7.03 -20.90
C SER A 4 0.65 -6.24 -20.71
N ASN A 5 0.62 -5.57 -20.60
CA ASN A 5 1.25 -4.81 -20.28
C ASN A 5 1.87 -4.79 -19.27
N THR A 6 2.60 -5.00 -19.25
CA THR A 6 3.27 -5.10 -18.38
C THR A 6 3.85 -4.13 -17.60
N PRO A 7 3.57 -3.94 -16.53
CA PRO A 7 4.15 -2.98 -15.70
C PRO A 7 5.54 -3.26 -15.48
N HIS A 8 6.24 -2.30 -15.16
CA HIS A 8 7.59 -2.42 -15.12
C HIS A 8 8.10 -2.20 -13.76
N HIS A 9 7.70 -3.02 -12.83
CA HIS A 9 8.17 -2.94 -11.48
C HIS A 9 9.47 -3.65 -11.39
N LEU A 10 10.51 -2.93 -11.17
CA LEU A 10 11.82 -3.50 -11.19
C LEU A 10 12.04 -4.48 -10.07
N ASN A 11 11.27 -4.40 -8.99
CA ASN A 11 11.36 -5.36 -7.91
C ASN A 11 10.46 -6.56 -8.13
N GLY A 12 9.94 -6.71 -9.33
CA GLY A 12 9.35 -7.94 -9.75
C GLY A 12 7.96 -8.23 -9.29
N GLY A 13 7.38 -7.43 -8.43
CA GLY A 13 6.04 -7.71 -7.97
C GLY A 13 5.00 -7.27 -8.96
N VAL A 14 3.84 -7.94 -8.96
CA VAL A 14 2.70 -7.53 -9.75
C VAL A 14 1.89 -6.56 -8.90
N PRO A 15 1.63 -5.35 -9.39
CA PRO A 15 0.89 -4.39 -8.58
C PRO A 15 -0.58 -4.75 -8.53
N VAL A 16 -1.23 -4.34 -7.45
CA VAL A 16 -2.67 -4.45 -7.34
C VAL A 16 -3.25 -3.07 -7.62
N THR A 17 -4.46 -3.03 -8.18
CA THR A 17 -5.09 -1.76 -8.50
C THR A 17 -6.04 -1.34 -7.39
N ILE A 18 -6.44 -0.07 -7.43
CA ILE A 18 -7.39 0.47 -6.47
C ILE A 18 -8.65 -0.38 -6.43
N ILE A 19 -9.22 -0.66 -7.60
CA ILE A 19 -10.50 -1.38 -7.63
C ILE A 19 -10.34 -2.82 -7.16
N GLU A 20 -9.20 -3.44 -7.44
CA GLU A 20 -8.95 -4.80 -6.96
C GLU A 20 -8.89 -4.84 -5.45
N ALA A 21 -8.22 -3.88 -4.84
CA ALA A 21 -8.12 -3.84 -3.39
C ALA A 21 -9.49 -3.63 -2.74
N ILE A 22 -10.29 -2.73 -3.32
CA ILE A 22 -11.62 -2.45 -2.80
C ILE A 22 -12.53 -3.66 -2.94
N ASN A 23 -12.53 -4.29 -4.11
CA ASN A 23 -13.37 -5.46 -4.34
C ASN A 23 -12.99 -6.59 -3.39
N TYR A 24 -11.70 -6.74 -3.15
CA TYR A 24 -11.26 -7.80 -2.26
C TYR A 24 -11.75 -7.58 -0.83
N ILE A 25 -11.58 -6.34 -0.30
CA ILE A 25 -12.01 -6.10 1.07
C ILE A 25 -13.53 -6.23 1.18
N ASP A 26 -14.27 -5.80 0.17
CA ASP A 26 -15.72 -5.91 0.20
C ASP A 26 -16.18 -7.35 0.17
N SER A 27 -15.38 -8.23 -0.42
CA SER A 27 -15.75 -9.65 -0.48
C SER A 27 -15.51 -10.38 0.83
N ILE A 28 -14.56 -9.90 1.65
CA ILE A 28 -14.22 -10.62 2.88
C ILE A 28 -14.75 -9.92 4.14
N LYS A 29 -15.12 -8.64 4.04
CA LYS A 29 -15.63 -7.91 5.19
C LYS A 29 -16.79 -7.04 4.75
N PRO A 30 -18.02 -7.54 4.85
CA PRO A 30 -19.18 -6.76 4.42
C PRO A 30 -19.26 -5.43 5.16
N ASN A 31 -19.54 -4.37 4.43
CA ASN A 31 -19.61 -3.05 4.98
C ASN A 31 -20.41 -2.16 4.03
N ASN A 32 -20.84 -1.00 4.52
CA ASN A 32 -21.61 -0.05 3.74
C ASN A 32 -20.85 1.23 3.43
N TYR A 33 -19.54 1.24 3.64
CA TYR A 33 -18.76 2.44 3.35
C TYR A 33 -18.59 2.61 1.85
N SER A 34 -18.54 3.86 1.43
CA SER A 34 -18.53 4.17 0.00
C SER A 34 -17.18 3.83 -0.62
N GLN A 35 -17.19 3.69 -1.93
CA GLN A 35 -15.95 3.50 -2.65
C GLN A 35 -15.02 4.68 -2.44
N ASN A 36 -15.57 5.90 -2.39
CA ASN A 36 -14.75 7.08 -2.16
C ASN A 36 -14.06 7.06 -0.81
N ASP A 37 -14.74 6.58 0.22
CA ASP A 37 -14.09 6.44 1.53
C ASP A 37 -12.90 5.52 1.44
N LYS A 38 -13.07 4.41 0.74
CA LYS A 38 -11.99 3.43 0.61
C LYS A 38 -10.84 3.95 -0.23
N ILE A 39 -11.15 4.73 -1.25
CA ILE A 39 -10.11 5.36 -2.05
C ILE A 39 -9.29 6.31 -1.18
N LEU A 40 -9.94 7.08 -0.32
CA LEU A 40 -9.22 7.96 0.60
C LEU A 40 -8.34 7.19 1.56
N TRP A 41 -8.85 6.08 2.07
CA TRP A 41 -8.05 5.25 2.98
C TRP A 41 -6.82 4.69 2.28
N LEU A 42 -6.99 4.25 1.03
CA LEU A 42 -5.85 3.77 0.24
C LEU A 42 -4.86 4.89 -0.05
N SER A 43 -5.38 6.09 -0.30
CA SER A 43 -4.52 7.23 -0.53
C SER A 43 -3.65 7.54 0.69
N ARG A 44 -4.22 7.42 1.88
CA ARG A 44 -3.45 7.66 3.10
C ARG A 44 -2.35 6.64 3.28
N LEU A 45 -2.65 5.38 2.99
CA LEU A 45 -1.62 4.36 3.12
C LEU A 45 -0.50 4.57 2.12
N ASP A 46 -0.84 4.79 0.86
CA ASP A 46 0.21 4.97 -0.14
C ASP A 46 0.96 6.27 0.06
N GLY A 47 0.30 7.30 0.61
CA GLY A 47 1.01 8.50 1.02
C GLY A 47 2.05 8.22 2.09
N LYS A 48 1.68 7.39 3.06
CA LYS A 48 2.59 6.98 4.11
C LYS A 48 3.75 6.18 3.55
N VAL A 49 3.48 5.26 2.64
CA VAL A 49 4.52 4.47 1.98
C VAL A 49 5.47 5.38 1.23
N LYS A 50 4.93 6.35 0.49
CA LYS A 50 5.77 7.27 -0.26
C LYS A 50 6.69 8.06 0.65
N GLU A 51 6.14 8.59 1.76
CA GLU A 51 6.93 9.43 2.65
C GLU A 51 7.89 8.65 3.52
N GLU A 52 7.45 7.51 4.03
CA GLU A 52 8.22 6.81 5.06
C GLU A 52 9.17 5.79 4.48
N ILE A 53 8.89 5.29 3.30
CA ILE A 53 9.69 4.22 2.72
C ILE A 53 10.36 4.69 1.44
N ILE A 54 9.56 5.09 0.45
CA ILE A 54 10.14 5.35 -0.87
C ILE A 54 11.03 6.56 -0.86
N ASN A 55 10.58 7.66 -0.26
CA ASN A 55 11.36 8.90 -0.27
C ASN A 55 12.62 8.83 0.57
N THR A 56 12.76 7.81 1.41
CA THR A 56 13.96 7.67 2.23
C THR A 56 15.06 6.89 1.51
N HIS A 57 14.83 6.51 0.27
CA HIS A 57 15.79 5.70 -0.47
C HIS A 57 16.16 6.39 -1.77
N GLU A 58 17.40 6.21 -2.17
CA GLU A 58 17.84 6.64 -3.47
C GLU A 58 17.22 5.73 -4.51
N SER A 59 16.77 6.32 -5.58
CA SER A 59 16.15 5.55 -6.62
C SER A 59 16.52 6.14 -7.94
N SER A 60 16.82 5.29 -8.90
CA SER A 60 17.04 5.74 -10.25
C SER A 60 15.73 6.02 -10.95
N GLU A 61 14.62 5.61 -10.36
CA GLU A 61 13.31 5.86 -10.91
C GLU A 61 12.57 6.79 -10.00
N GLU A 62 11.92 7.76 -10.59
CA GLU A 62 11.06 8.62 -9.83
C GLU A 62 9.73 7.96 -9.64
N VAL A 63 9.29 7.91 -8.40
CA VAL A 63 7.94 7.46 -8.10
C VAL A 63 7.11 8.70 -7.85
N THR A 64 6.14 8.92 -8.72
CA THR A 64 5.27 10.07 -8.60
C THR A 64 4.00 9.65 -7.86
N PHE A 65 3.66 10.42 -6.83
CA PHE A 65 2.44 10.13 -6.09
C PHE A 65 1.87 11.44 -5.56
N SER A 66 0.64 11.72 -5.93
CA SER A 66 -0.04 12.94 -5.49
C SER A 66 -1.34 12.62 -4.77
N GLY A 67 -1.58 11.37 -4.43
CA GLY A 67 -2.80 10.98 -3.75
C GLY A 67 -3.83 10.43 -4.71
N TYR A 68 -4.87 9.82 -4.13
CA TYR A 68 -5.99 9.30 -4.90
C TYR A 68 -7.25 10.01 -4.45
N ASP A 69 -8.18 10.22 -5.39
CA ASP A 69 -9.47 10.82 -5.06
C ASP A 69 -10.55 10.21 -5.95
N ALA A 70 -11.73 10.79 -5.91
CA ALA A 70 -12.87 10.25 -6.65
C ALA A 70 -12.64 10.25 -8.15
N ASN A 71 -11.74 11.10 -8.64
CA ASN A 71 -11.46 11.20 -10.06
C ASN A 71 -10.30 10.31 -10.50
N THR A 72 -9.63 9.68 -9.57
CA THR A 72 -8.52 8.80 -9.91
C THR A 72 -9.06 7.57 -10.63
N PRO A 73 -8.47 7.18 -11.78
CA PRO A 73 -8.94 5.98 -12.46
C PRO A 73 -8.85 4.76 -11.55
N HIS A 74 -9.89 3.93 -11.60
CA HIS A 74 -9.99 2.78 -10.69
C HIS A 74 -8.93 1.72 -10.99
N GLU A 75 -8.38 1.73 -12.19
CA GLU A 75 -7.32 0.79 -12.56
C GLU A 75 -5.93 1.28 -12.16
N THR A 76 -5.86 2.40 -11.45
CA THR A 76 -4.58 2.92 -10.99
C THR A 76 -3.88 1.90 -10.11
N GLU A 77 -2.61 1.67 -10.37
CA GLU A 77 -1.82 0.71 -9.60
C GLU A 77 -1.40 1.33 -8.28
N LEU A 78 -1.50 0.53 -7.24
CA LEU A 78 -1.06 0.94 -5.92
C LEU A 78 0.45 0.73 -5.79
N LEU A 79 1.05 1.33 -4.78
CA LEU A 79 2.51 1.38 -4.68
C LEU A 79 3.16 0.10 -4.18
N ILE A 80 2.47 -0.65 -3.32
CA ILE A 80 3.06 -1.84 -2.71
C ILE A 80 2.77 -3.04 -3.59
N PRO A 81 3.82 -3.69 -4.12
CA PRO A 81 3.61 -4.81 -5.05
C PRO A 81 3.42 -6.12 -4.31
N HIS A 82 2.88 -7.09 -5.03
CA HIS A 82 2.84 -8.46 -4.55
C HIS A 82 4.28 -8.92 -4.26
N PRO A 83 4.54 -9.64 -3.19
CA PRO A 83 3.59 -10.28 -2.29
C PRO A 83 3.24 -9.45 -1.05
N TYR A 84 3.60 -8.18 -1.03
CA TYR A 84 3.35 -7.34 0.14
C TYR A 84 2.02 -6.62 0.05
N ASP A 85 1.26 -6.86 -1.01
CA ASP A 85 -0.02 -6.20 -1.26
C ASP A 85 -1.10 -6.60 -0.25
N GLU A 86 -0.87 -7.62 0.57
CA GLU A 86 -1.79 -7.94 1.66
C GLU A 86 -1.92 -6.79 2.64
N LEU A 87 -0.98 -5.84 2.61
CA LEU A 87 -1.08 -4.66 3.45
C LEU A 87 -2.35 -3.86 3.15
N TYR A 88 -2.84 -3.90 1.92
CA TYR A 88 -4.03 -3.13 1.57
C TYR A 88 -5.29 -3.66 2.24
N PRO A 89 -5.63 -4.93 2.15
CA PRO A 89 -6.79 -5.40 2.91
C PRO A 89 -6.62 -5.27 4.41
N MET A 90 -5.43 -5.45 4.94
CA MET A 90 -5.21 -5.26 6.37
C MET A 90 -5.50 -3.83 6.78
N TRP A 91 -5.03 -2.87 6.00
CA TRP A 91 -5.26 -1.47 6.27
C TRP A 91 -6.75 -1.13 6.16
N LEU A 92 -7.40 -1.59 5.08
CA LEU A 92 -8.81 -1.32 4.87
C LEU A 92 -9.67 -1.93 5.97
N GLU A 93 -9.34 -3.14 6.39
CA GLU A 93 -10.07 -3.76 7.50
C GLU A 93 -9.98 -2.93 8.76
N ALA A 94 -8.79 -2.43 9.07
CA ALA A 94 -8.62 -1.59 10.25
C ALA A 94 -9.43 -0.31 10.13
N GLN A 95 -9.47 0.30 8.95
CA GLN A 95 -10.23 1.52 8.77
C GLN A 95 -11.72 1.28 8.93
N ILE A 96 -12.21 0.15 8.44
CA ILE A 96 -13.62 -0.23 8.61
C ILE A 96 -13.93 -0.43 10.09
N ASP A 97 -13.07 -1.12 10.81
CA ASP A 97 -13.26 -1.34 12.24
C ASP A 97 -13.33 -0.02 13.00
N TYR A 98 -12.42 0.88 12.67
CA TYR A 98 -12.40 2.19 13.32
C TYR A 98 -13.68 2.97 13.01
N ALA A 99 -14.09 2.97 11.75
CA ALA A 99 -15.29 3.69 11.35
C ALA A 99 -16.55 3.11 12.00
N ASN A 100 -16.52 1.80 12.29
CA ASN A 100 -17.61 1.13 13.00
C ASN A 100 -17.55 1.32 14.51
N SER A 101 -16.55 2.06 15.00
CA SER A 101 -16.30 2.25 16.42
C SER A 101 -15.99 0.93 17.14
N GLU A 102 -15.46 -0.03 16.41
CA GLU A 102 -15.08 -1.31 16.98
C GLU A 102 -13.58 -1.25 17.30
N TYR A 103 -13.27 -0.53 18.38
CA TYR A 103 -11.88 -0.16 18.62
C TYR A 103 -10.99 -1.31 19.06
N THR A 104 -11.56 -2.32 19.70
CA THR A 104 -10.78 -3.51 20.04
C THR A 104 -10.36 -4.25 18.77
N LYS A 105 -11.30 -4.39 17.82
CA LYS A 105 -10.97 -4.99 16.53
C LYS A 105 -9.95 -4.13 15.77
N TYR A 106 -10.14 -2.82 15.81
CA TYR A 106 -9.20 -1.91 15.17
C TYR A 106 -7.79 -2.10 15.72
N ASN A 107 -7.65 -2.18 17.04
CA ASN A 107 -6.34 -2.34 17.64
C ASN A 107 -5.69 -3.66 17.20
N ASN A 108 -6.48 -4.72 17.14
CA ASN A 108 -5.96 -6.01 16.69
C ASN A 108 -5.55 -5.96 15.23
N SER A 109 -6.40 -5.36 14.39
CA SER A 109 -6.09 -5.24 12.96
C SER A 109 -4.84 -4.40 12.74
N MET A 110 -4.70 -3.31 13.48
CA MET A 110 -3.53 -2.46 13.34
C MET A 110 -2.26 -3.13 13.83
N ALA A 111 -2.35 -3.96 14.87
CA ALA A 111 -1.18 -4.69 15.32
C ALA A 111 -0.67 -5.63 14.22
N MET A 112 -1.60 -6.31 13.55
CA MET A 112 -1.22 -7.18 12.42
C MET A 112 -0.67 -6.38 11.26
N PHE A 113 -1.33 -5.25 10.96
CA PHE A 113 -0.86 -4.37 9.90
C PHE A 113 0.56 -3.87 10.19
N ASN A 114 0.80 -3.42 11.40
CA ASN A 114 2.09 -2.85 11.75
C ASN A 114 3.21 -3.88 11.62
N THR A 115 2.94 -5.12 11.99
CA THR A 115 3.91 -6.19 11.81
C THR A 115 4.23 -6.41 10.33
N ALA A 116 3.19 -6.50 9.51
CA ALA A 116 3.37 -6.72 8.08
C ALA A 116 4.04 -5.52 7.41
N TYR A 117 3.71 -4.31 7.86
CA TYR A 117 4.32 -3.10 7.32
C TYR A 117 5.83 -3.07 7.62
N SER A 118 6.20 -3.45 8.83
CA SER A 118 7.62 -3.55 9.18
C SER A 118 8.36 -4.53 8.30
N ILE A 119 7.71 -5.65 7.98
CA ILE A 119 8.32 -6.65 7.12
C ILE A 119 8.57 -6.07 5.73
N TYR A 120 7.57 -5.36 5.19
CA TYR A 120 7.72 -4.73 3.89
C TYR A 120 8.82 -3.66 3.93
N GLU A 121 8.86 -2.87 4.99
CA GLU A 121 9.88 -1.83 5.12
C GLU A 121 11.27 -2.44 5.14
N ARG A 122 11.46 -3.53 5.86
CA ARG A 122 12.76 -4.21 5.89
C ARG A 122 13.13 -4.77 4.53
N TYR A 123 12.14 -5.33 3.82
CA TYR A 123 12.41 -5.79 2.46
C TYR A 123 12.85 -4.64 1.56
N TYR A 124 12.13 -3.52 1.65
CA TYR A 124 12.45 -2.37 0.81
C TYR A 124 13.85 -1.84 1.12
N ASN A 125 14.20 -1.81 2.42
CA ASN A 125 15.52 -1.37 2.83
C ASN A 125 16.63 -2.26 2.27
N ARG A 126 16.38 -3.57 2.19
CA ARG A 126 17.38 -4.48 1.64
C ARG A 126 17.49 -4.34 0.12
N ALA A 127 16.39 -3.99 -0.53
CA ALA A 127 16.36 -3.95 -1.98
C ALA A 127 16.80 -2.60 -2.55
N HIS A 128 16.85 -1.57 -1.72
CA HIS A 128 17.15 -0.22 -2.18
C HIS A 128 18.13 0.44 -1.21
N MET A 129 18.90 1.39 -1.75
CA MET A 129 19.87 2.10 -0.94
C MET A 129 19.19 3.24 -0.21
N PRO A 130 19.27 3.30 1.13
CA PRO A 130 18.68 4.42 1.86
C PRO A 130 19.39 5.72 1.52
N ASN A 131 18.61 6.81 1.52
CA ASN A 131 19.14 8.13 1.24
C ASN A 131 20.15 8.51 2.31
N GLY A 132 21.26 9.13 1.87
CA GLY A 132 22.26 9.59 2.78
C GLY A 132 23.10 8.52 3.41
N THR A 133 22.91 7.28 3.01
CA THR A 133 23.68 6.19 3.54
C THR A 133 25.02 6.13 2.85
N GLU A 134 26.05 6.02 3.64
CA GLU A 134 27.36 5.71 3.12
C GLU A 134 27.70 4.33 3.56
N PHE A 135 28.22 3.57 2.63
CA PHE A 135 28.66 2.25 3.00
C PHE A 135 30.00 2.36 3.64
N LYS A 136 30.02 2.02 4.88
CA LYS A 136 31.24 2.01 5.62
C LYS A 136 31.59 0.57 5.86
N PHE A 137 32.73 0.21 5.33
CA PHE A 137 33.12 -1.16 5.44
C PHE A 137 34.28 -1.20 6.40
N PHE A 138 33.99 -1.43 7.56
CA PHE A 138 35.03 -1.43 8.56
C PHE A 138 35.11 -2.72 9.28
#